data_67145e63c8d69416897460e106bcd2d2
#
_entry.id   67145e63c8d69416897460e106bcd2d2
#
_cell.length_a   1.000
_cell.length_b   1.000
_cell.length_c   1.000
_cell.angle_alpha   90.00
_cell.angle_beta   90.00
_cell.angle_gamma   90.00
#
_symmetry.space_group_name_H-M   'P 1'
#
loop_
_entity.id
_entity.type
_entity.pdbx_description
1 polymer ?
#
loop_
_entity_poly.entity_id
_entity_poly.type
_entity_poly.pdbx_seq_one_letter_code
_entity_poly.pdbx_strand_id
1 'polypeptide(L)'
;MTGIKTDSDLEQLGINTIRGLSMDAPHAAASGHQGTAMALAPLAHVLFTRVLRYSAKHPDWFNRDRFILSAGHASILQYAMLHLTGYGLTLEDLKEFRQLGSLTPGHPEVGHTPGVEVTTGPLGQGFANAVGMAISERWLREKFGAENISHNIFVICGDGDLSEGVSHEAASLAGSQQLGNLICIY
;
A
#
# COMPACT_ATOMS: atom_id res chain seq x y z
N MET A 1 25.42 -10.71 20.71
CA MET A 1 24.51 -11.00 19.58
C MET A 1 23.27 -11.68 20.15
N THR A 2 22.18 -10.93 20.31
CA THR A 2 20.88 -11.50 20.68
C THR A 2 20.29 -12.09 19.39
N GLY A 3 20.46 -13.40 19.18
CA GLY A 3 19.89 -14.11 18.03
C GLY A 3 18.36 -14.02 18.06
N ILE A 4 17.73 -13.85 16.89
CA ILE A 4 16.31 -14.05 16.68
C ILE A 4 16.00 -15.48 17.09
N LYS A 5 15.15 -15.67 18.12
CA LYS A 5 14.92 -16.97 18.74
C LYS A 5 13.61 -17.63 18.34
N THR A 6 12.64 -16.84 17.85
CA THR A 6 11.29 -17.31 17.50
C THR A 6 10.73 -16.54 16.31
N ASP A 7 9.68 -17.08 15.66
CA ASP A 7 8.93 -16.37 14.61
C ASP A 7 8.34 -15.06 15.14
N SER A 8 7.90 -15.04 16.39
CA SER A 8 7.40 -13.82 17.05
C SER A 8 8.47 -12.75 17.21
N ASP A 9 9.73 -13.13 17.48
CA ASP A 9 10.83 -12.16 17.54
C ASP A 9 11.13 -11.56 16.17
N LEU A 10 11.02 -12.37 15.11
CA LEU A 10 11.21 -11.91 13.74
C LEU A 10 10.11 -10.95 13.30
N GLU A 11 8.85 -11.27 13.61
CA GLU A 11 7.72 -10.38 13.35
C GLU A 11 7.87 -9.03 14.05
N GLN A 12 8.21 -9.07 15.34
CA GLN A 12 8.41 -7.84 16.11
C GLN A 12 9.58 -7.01 15.57
N LEU A 13 10.65 -7.69 15.13
CA LEU A 13 11.78 -7.01 14.47
C LEU A 13 11.32 -6.36 13.16
N GLY A 14 10.56 -7.07 12.32
CA GLY A 14 10.00 -6.53 11.07
C GLY A 14 9.14 -5.30 11.32
N ILE A 15 8.19 -5.37 12.26
CA ILE A 15 7.33 -4.25 12.64
C ILE A 15 8.16 -3.05 13.14
N ASN A 16 9.15 -3.30 13.99
CA ASN A 16 10.00 -2.25 14.53
C ASN A 16 10.90 -1.63 13.43
N THR A 17 11.33 -2.42 12.46
CA THR A 17 12.07 -1.92 11.29
C THR A 17 11.19 -0.99 10.45
N ILE A 18 9.94 -1.37 10.17
CA ILE A 18 8.98 -0.50 9.46
C ILE A 18 8.79 0.82 10.23
N ARG A 19 8.61 0.76 11.56
CA ARG A 19 8.49 1.96 12.41
C ARG A 19 9.73 2.83 12.34
N GLY A 20 10.93 2.23 12.44
CA GLY A 20 12.20 2.94 12.34
C GLY A 20 12.33 3.70 11.03
N LEU A 21 12.13 3.01 9.91
CA LEU A 21 12.14 3.62 8.57
C LEU A 21 11.12 4.76 8.44
N SER A 22 9.92 4.56 9.03
CA SER A 22 8.83 5.55 9.03
C SER A 22 9.14 6.79 9.88
N MET A 23 10.03 6.70 10.86
CA MET A 23 10.52 7.84 11.64
C MET A 23 11.68 8.53 10.94
N ASP A 24 12.68 7.75 10.52
CA ASP A 24 13.98 8.27 10.10
C ASP A 24 13.89 9.02 8.76
N ALA A 25 13.14 8.51 7.79
CA ALA A 25 13.05 9.13 6.47
C ALA A 25 12.35 10.51 6.50
N PRO A 26 11.17 10.68 7.13
CA PRO A 26 10.56 11.99 7.29
C PRO A 26 11.40 12.94 8.17
N HIS A 27 12.10 12.41 9.17
CA HIS A 27 12.99 13.22 10.01
C HIS A 27 14.17 13.76 9.18
N ALA A 28 14.84 12.92 8.40
CA ALA A 28 15.94 13.34 7.54
C ALA A 28 15.50 14.35 6.47
N ALA A 29 14.31 14.18 5.92
CA ALA A 29 13.72 15.11 4.96
C ALA A 29 13.23 16.42 5.60
N ALA A 30 13.18 16.53 6.94
CA ALA A 30 12.50 17.59 7.69
C ALA A 30 11.06 17.85 7.18
N SER A 31 10.41 16.83 6.62
CA SER A 31 9.09 16.89 6.01
C SER A 31 8.49 15.50 5.91
N GLY A 32 7.20 15.35 6.22
CA GLY A 32 6.49 14.07 6.07
C GLY A 32 5.50 13.81 7.19
N HIS A 33 4.86 12.64 7.12
CA HIS A 33 3.82 12.21 8.06
C HIS A 33 4.19 10.84 8.63
N GLN A 34 4.95 10.83 9.73
CA GLN A 34 5.41 9.58 10.33
C GLN A 34 4.34 8.89 11.18
N GLY A 35 3.42 9.63 11.78
CA GLY A 35 2.47 9.08 12.78
C GLY A 35 1.61 7.94 12.24
N THR A 36 0.92 8.17 11.13
CA THR A 36 0.10 7.16 10.46
C THR A 36 0.92 5.96 10.03
N ALA A 37 2.10 6.18 9.44
CA ALA A 37 2.96 5.10 8.98
C ALA A 37 3.44 4.21 10.14
N MET A 38 3.82 4.81 11.28
CA MET A 38 4.22 4.07 12.49
C MET A 38 3.06 3.28 13.10
N ALA A 39 1.86 3.87 13.15
CA ALA A 39 0.68 3.23 13.70
C ALA A 39 0.27 2.00 12.88
N LEU A 40 0.34 2.10 11.55
CA LEU A 40 -0.05 1.05 10.62
C LEU A 40 1.06 0.01 10.35
N ALA A 41 2.25 0.13 10.94
CA ALA A 41 3.35 -0.80 10.70
C ALA A 41 2.99 -2.28 10.98
N PRO A 42 2.27 -2.65 12.06
CA PRO A 42 1.84 -4.04 12.27
C PRO A 42 0.88 -4.53 11.19
N LEU A 43 -0.06 -3.69 10.78
CA LEU A 43 -1.02 -4.00 9.72
C LEU A 43 -0.31 -4.24 8.38
N ALA A 44 0.58 -3.32 7.97
CA ALA A 44 1.35 -3.45 6.74
C ALA A 44 2.23 -4.71 6.76
N HIS A 45 2.87 -4.99 7.90
CA HIS A 45 3.64 -6.23 8.08
C HIS A 45 2.78 -7.47 7.79
N VAL A 46 1.61 -7.59 8.41
CA VAL A 46 0.70 -8.74 8.20
C VAL A 46 0.22 -8.81 6.75
N LEU A 47 -0.20 -7.69 6.18
CA LEU A 47 -0.67 -7.65 4.78
C LEU A 47 0.40 -8.17 3.82
N PHE A 48 1.60 -7.65 3.86
CA PHE A 48 2.66 -7.99 2.90
C PHE A 48 3.33 -9.34 3.17
N THR A 49 3.30 -9.87 4.41
CA THR A 49 3.94 -11.15 4.73
C THR A 49 2.99 -12.34 4.72
N ARG A 50 1.67 -12.14 4.85
CA ARG A 50 0.72 -13.24 5.05
C ARG A 50 -0.52 -13.19 4.17
N VAL A 51 -0.92 -12.04 3.65
CA VAL A 51 -2.23 -11.86 3.02
C VAL A 51 -2.12 -11.59 1.53
N LEU A 52 -1.33 -10.58 1.13
CA LEU A 52 -1.20 -10.16 -0.25
C LEU A 52 -0.51 -11.22 -1.12
N ARG A 53 -1.11 -11.51 -2.26
CA ARG A 53 -0.50 -12.34 -3.31
C ARG A 53 0.20 -11.43 -4.31
N TYR A 54 1.51 -11.38 -4.25
CA TYR A 54 2.34 -10.56 -5.13
C TYR A 54 3.64 -11.27 -5.49
N SER A 55 4.37 -10.71 -6.46
CA SER A 55 5.73 -11.12 -6.78
C SER A 55 6.58 -9.88 -7.01
N ALA A 56 7.49 -9.60 -6.09
CA ALA A 56 8.42 -8.47 -6.24
C ALA A 56 9.35 -8.61 -7.46
N LYS A 57 9.65 -9.86 -7.88
CA LYS A 57 10.44 -10.14 -9.09
C LYS A 57 9.64 -9.92 -10.39
N HIS A 58 8.32 -9.99 -10.31
CA HIS A 58 7.40 -9.78 -11.42
C HIS A 58 6.30 -8.81 -10.98
N PRO A 59 6.64 -7.53 -10.74
CA PRO A 59 5.71 -6.54 -10.20
C PRO A 59 4.50 -6.30 -11.11
N ASP A 60 4.61 -6.64 -12.39
CA ASP A 60 3.55 -6.53 -13.38
C ASP A 60 2.74 -7.83 -13.54
N TRP A 61 2.95 -8.83 -12.68
CA TRP A 61 2.15 -10.05 -12.74
C TRP A 61 0.66 -9.73 -12.73
N PHE A 62 -0.03 -10.17 -13.77
CA PHE A 62 -1.37 -9.73 -14.07
C PHE A 62 -2.38 -10.04 -12.96
N ASN A 63 -2.33 -11.24 -12.36
CA ASN A 63 -3.26 -11.69 -11.31
C ASN A 63 -2.73 -11.45 -9.88
N ARG A 64 -1.82 -10.47 -9.69
CA ARG A 64 -1.41 -10.05 -8.35
C ARG A 64 -2.53 -9.29 -7.66
N ASP A 65 -2.62 -9.39 -6.34
CA ASP A 65 -3.47 -8.50 -5.56
C ASP A 65 -3.00 -7.05 -5.72
N ARG A 66 -3.93 -6.11 -5.65
CA ARG A 66 -3.64 -4.67 -5.73
C ARG A 66 -3.63 -4.08 -4.34
N PHE A 67 -2.58 -3.33 -4.04
CA PHE A 67 -2.47 -2.59 -2.79
C PHE A 67 -2.53 -1.09 -3.09
N ILE A 68 -3.48 -0.40 -2.47
CA ILE A 68 -3.69 1.04 -2.61
C ILE A 68 -3.56 1.69 -1.23
N LEU A 69 -2.68 2.66 -1.12
CA LEU A 69 -2.61 3.54 0.05
C LEU A 69 -3.40 4.82 -0.25
N SER A 70 -4.70 4.82 0.06
CA SER A 70 -5.57 5.97 -0.17
C SER A 70 -5.17 7.16 0.71
N ALA A 71 -4.80 6.88 1.96
CA ALA A 71 -4.14 7.84 2.84
C ALA A 71 -2.69 8.10 2.38
N GLY A 72 -2.52 8.67 1.19
CA GLY A 72 -1.24 8.79 0.48
C GLY A 72 -0.17 9.58 1.22
N HIS A 73 -0.55 10.42 2.20
CA HIS A 73 0.39 11.10 3.09
C HIS A 73 1.25 10.14 3.94
N ALA A 74 0.78 8.90 4.16
CA ALA A 74 1.56 7.85 4.82
C ALA A 74 2.50 7.09 3.86
N SER A 75 2.91 7.69 2.75
CA SER A 75 3.70 7.08 1.66
C SER A 75 4.94 6.31 2.14
N ILE A 76 5.63 6.80 3.18
CA ILE A 76 6.80 6.11 3.74
C ILE A 76 6.47 4.70 4.23
N LEU A 77 5.24 4.42 4.68
CA LEU A 77 4.80 3.05 5.02
C LEU A 77 4.88 2.13 3.80
N GLN A 78 4.35 2.58 2.67
CA GLN A 78 4.38 1.82 1.43
C GLN A 78 5.81 1.63 0.93
N TYR A 79 6.63 2.66 0.95
CA TYR A 79 8.03 2.57 0.53
C TYR A 79 8.86 1.65 1.42
N ALA A 80 8.66 1.68 2.73
CA ALA A 80 9.30 0.75 3.66
C ALA A 80 8.92 -0.71 3.32
N MET A 81 7.64 -0.98 3.02
CA MET A 81 7.21 -2.31 2.62
C MET A 81 7.79 -2.73 1.28
N LEU A 82 7.79 -1.85 0.26
CA LEU A 82 8.37 -2.14 -1.05
C LEU A 82 9.89 -2.41 -0.96
N HIS A 83 10.61 -1.68 -0.08
CA HIS A 83 12.02 -1.95 0.22
C HIS A 83 12.20 -3.33 0.85
N LEU A 84 11.49 -3.61 1.94
CA LEU A 84 11.65 -4.84 2.73
C LEU A 84 11.19 -6.10 1.97
N THR A 85 10.27 -5.96 1.02
CA THR A 85 9.74 -7.08 0.24
C THR A 85 10.40 -7.25 -1.13
N GLY A 86 11.42 -6.44 -1.44
CA GLY A 86 12.31 -6.67 -2.58
C GLY A 86 11.82 -6.12 -3.93
N TYR A 87 11.01 -5.07 -3.94
CA TYR A 87 10.58 -4.37 -5.16
C TYR A 87 11.67 -3.49 -5.81
N GLY A 88 12.90 -3.59 -5.31
CA GLY A 88 14.04 -2.88 -5.90
C GLY A 88 14.35 -1.52 -5.26
N LEU A 89 13.51 -1.01 -4.35
CA LEU A 89 13.86 0.17 -3.56
C LEU A 89 15.01 -0.16 -2.61
N THR A 90 16.03 0.67 -2.61
CA THR A 90 17.19 0.56 -1.73
C THR A 90 17.01 1.39 -0.45
N LEU A 91 17.89 1.19 0.52
CA LEU A 91 17.91 2.06 1.70
C LEU A 91 18.28 3.51 1.34
N GLU A 92 19.13 3.69 0.32
CA GLU A 92 19.50 5.03 -0.16
C GLU A 92 18.28 5.75 -0.76
N ASP A 93 17.41 5.04 -1.51
CA ASP A 93 16.18 5.64 -2.01
C ASP A 93 15.25 6.10 -0.87
N LEU A 94 15.22 5.38 0.26
CA LEU A 94 14.47 5.80 1.45
C LEU A 94 15.09 7.03 2.15
N LYS A 95 16.42 7.17 2.12
CA LYS A 95 17.10 8.37 2.63
C LYS A 95 16.81 9.61 1.78
N GLU A 96 16.55 9.42 0.49
CA GLU A 96 16.17 10.48 -0.45
C GLU A 96 14.64 10.77 -0.42
N PHE A 97 13.94 10.35 0.64
CA PHE A 97 12.51 10.60 0.80
C PHE A 97 12.16 12.08 0.61
N ARG A 98 11.20 12.36 -0.26
CA ARG A 98 10.73 13.71 -0.63
C ARG A 98 11.77 14.61 -1.31
N GLN A 99 12.90 14.08 -1.73
CA GLN A 99 13.85 14.85 -2.50
C GLN A 99 13.45 14.89 -3.98
N LEU A 100 13.79 15.97 -4.66
CA LEU A 100 13.47 16.14 -6.09
C LEU A 100 14.12 15.03 -6.92
N GLY A 101 13.31 14.30 -7.69
CA GLY A 101 13.76 13.23 -8.55
C GLY A 101 14.00 11.89 -7.84
N SER A 102 13.75 11.78 -6.53
CA SER A 102 13.88 10.52 -5.80
C SER A 102 12.77 9.53 -6.17
N LEU A 103 13.04 8.22 -6.01
CA LEU A 103 12.04 7.15 -6.19
C LEU A 103 11.01 7.09 -5.03
N THR A 104 11.16 7.94 -4.02
CA THR A 104 10.30 7.99 -2.83
C THR A 104 9.68 9.38 -2.65
N PRO A 105 8.83 9.83 -3.58
CA PRO A 105 8.18 11.14 -3.49
C PRO A 105 7.28 11.25 -2.26
N GLY A 106 6.81 12.46 -1.96
CA GLY A 106 6.01 12.72 -0.76
C GLY A 106 4.68 11.97 -0.69
N HIS A 107 4.16 11.57 -1.84
CA HIS A 107 2.95 10.75 -2.00
C HIS A 107 3.21 9.68 -3.06
N PRO A 108 2.53 8.52 -3.01
CA PRO A 108 2.74 7.47 -4.01
C PRO A 108 2.40 7.94 -5.43
N GLU A 109 3.26 7.62 -6.39
CA GLU A 109 3.09 7.97 -7.80
C GLU A 109 3.21 6.71 -8.67
N VAL A 110 2.14 6.37 -9.39
CA VAL A 110 2.13 5.23 -10.31
C VAL A 110 3.07 5.48 -11.49
N GLY A 111 3.82 4.46 -11.86
CA GLY A 111 4.81 4.55 -12.95
C GLY A 111 6.13 5.21 -12.54
N HIS A 112 6.22 5.79 -11.34
CA HIS A 112 7.44 6.38 -10.80
C HIS A 112 8.13 5.44 -9.80
N THR A 113 7.42 4.98 -8.78
CA THR A 113 7.92 4.02 -7.80
C THR A 113 7.48 2.59 -8.17
N PRO A 114 8.40 1.62 -8.33
CA PRO A 114 8.04 0.23 -8.58
C PRO A 114 7.10 -0.32 -7.52
N GLY A 115 5.99 -0.97 -7.93
CA GLY A 115 5.01 -1.56 -7.02
C GLY A 115 3.92 -0.60 -6.52
N VAL A 116 3.95 0.67 -6.90
CA VAL A 116 2.83 1.61 -6.66
C VAL A 116 1.76 1.42 -7.73
N GLU A 117 0.53 1.15 -7.31
CA GLU A 117 -0.60 0.85 -8.20
C GLU A 117 -1.42 2.10 -8.58
N VAL A 118 -1.45 3.12 -7.72
CA VAL A 118 -2.26 4.33 -7.89
C VAL A 118 -1.50 5.53 -7.35
N THR A 119 -1.54 6.64 -8.07
CA THR A 119 -1.12 7.95 -7.55
C THR A 119 -2.16 8.45 -6.56
N THR A 120 -1.73 8.71 -5.32
CA THR A 120 -2.57 9.21 -4.24
C THR A 120 -1.97 10.46 -3.61
N GLY A 121 -2.71 11.10 -2.72
CA GLY A 121 -2.34 12.37 -2.09
C GLY A 121 -3.61 13.21 -1.85
N PRO A 122 -4.38 13.55 -2.91
CA PRO A 122 -5.73 14.08 -2.72
C PRO A 122 -6.62 13.03 -2.06
N LEU A 123 -7.21 13.38 -0.92
CA LEU A 123 -7.99 12.46 -0.10
C LEU A 123 -9.22 11.90 -0.85
N GLY A 124 -9.61 10.68 -0.57
CA GLY A 124 -10.71 9.96 -1.20
C GLY A 124 -10.41 9.35 -2.57
N GLN A 125 -9.41 9.85 -3.28
CA GLN A 125 -9.13 9.43 -4.65
C GLN A 125 -8.63 7.98 -4.73
N GLY A 126 -7.78 7.56 -3.80
CA GLY A 126 -7.26 6.19 -3.74
C GLY A 126 -8.38 5.17 -3.52
N PHE A 127 -9.31 5.46 -2.60
CA PHE A 127 -10.47 4.61 -2.36
C PHE A 127 -11.37 4.49 -3.60
N ALA A 128 -11.67 5.61 -4.26
CA ALA A 128 -12.46 5.61 -5.50
C ALA A 128 -11.78 4.81 -6.62
N ASN A 129 -10.45 4.93 -6.77
CA ASN A 129 -9.67 4.10 -7.69
C ASN A 129 -9.75 2.60 -7.34
N ALA A 130 -9.68 2.25 -6.05
CA ALA A 130 -9.82 0.86 -5.59
C ALA A 130 -11.18 0.26 -5.97
N VAL A 131 -12.27 1.03 -5.86
CA VAL A 131 -13.60 0.63 -6.31
C VAL A 131 -13.60 0.37 -7.83
N GLY A 132 -13.02 1.26 -8.62
CA GLY A 132 -12.88 1.08 -10.07
C GLY A 132 -12.08 -0.17 -10.44
N MET A 133 -10.98 -0.44 -9.72
CA MET A 133 -10.18 -1.66 -9.91
C MET A 133 -10.97 -2.92 -9.54
N ALA A 134 -11.78 -2.90 -8.50
CA ALA A 134 -12.61 -4.03 -8.09
C ALA A 134 -13.71 -4.34 -9.13
N ILE A 135 -14.30 -3.31 -9.74
CA ILE A 135 -15.23 -3.46 -10.86
C ILE A 135 -14.50 -4.09 -12.06
N SER A 136 -13.30 -3.59 -12.37
CA SER A 136 -12.49 -4.07 -13.49
C SER A 136 -12.08 -5.53 -13.31
N GLU A 137 -11.65 -5.93 -12.10
CA GLU A 137 -11.34 -7.33 -11.79
C GLU A 137 -12.53 -8.23 -12.03
N ARG A 138 -13.72 -7.86 -11.53
CA ARG A 138 -14.94 -8.64 -11.71
C ARG A 138 -15.28 -8.82 -13.20
N TRP A 139 -15.18 -7.75 -13.99
CA TRP A 139 -15.38 -7.84 -15.43
C TRP A 139 -14.37 -8.75 -16.13
N LEU A 140 -13.09 -8.64 -15.75
CA LEU A 140 -12.03 -9.48 -16.29
C LEU A 140 -12.23 -10.96 -15.92
N ARG A 141 -12.61 -11.22 -14.67
CA ARG A 141 -12.90 -12.57 -14.17
C ARG A 141 -14.06 -13.22 -14.94
N GLU A 142 -15.14 -12.48 -15.17
CA GLU A 142 -16.27 -12.96 -15.98
C GLU A 142 -15.86 -13.24 -17.43
N LYS A 143 -14.97 -12.44 -17.97
CA LYS A 143 -14.53 -12.58 -19.37
C LYS A 143 -13.49 -13.68 -19.58
N PHE A 144 -12.55 -13.85 -18.66
CA PHE A 144 -11.38 -14.73 -18.83
C PHE A 144 -11.38 -15.95 -17.90
N GLY A 145 -12.35 -16.09 -17.03
CA GLY A 145 -12.48 -17.18 -16.07
C GLY A 145 -11.79 -16.89 -14.73
N ALA A 146 -12.41 -17.41 -13.67
CA ALA A 146 -11.90 -17.23 -12.29
C ALA A 146 -10.57 -17.95 -12.03
N GLU A 147 -10.25 -18.94 -12.83
CA GLU A 147 -8.98 -19.67 -12.79
C GLU A 147 -7.80 -18.78 -13.24
N ASN A 148 -8.06 -17.77 -14.07
CA ASN A 148 -7.07 -16.85 -14.61
C ASN A 148 -7.06 -15.50 -13.86
N ILE A 149 -8.23 -15.02 -13.42
CA ILE A 149 -8.41 -13.73 -12.76
C ILE A 149 -9.14 -13.94 -11.43
N SER A 150 -8.47 -13.64 -10.33
CA SER A 150 -9.03 -13.82 -8.99
C SER A 150 -8.33 -12.95 -7.93
N HIS A 151 -7.78 -11.81 -8.35
CA HIS A 151 -7.06 -10.93 -7.43
C HIS A 151 -8.00 -10.07 -6.60
N ASN A 152 -7.57 -9.75 -5.39
CA ASN A 152 -8.24 -8.82 -4.50
C ASN A 152 -7.65 -7.42 -4.61
N ILE A 153 -8.45 -6.45 -4.18
CA ILE A 153 -8.06 -5.05 -4.10
C ILE A 153 -8.07 -4.65 -2.62
N PHE A 154 -6.90 -4.38 -2.09
CA PHE A 154 -6.71 -3.93 -0.71
C PHE A 154 -6.45 -2.43 -0.69
N VAL A 155 -7.23 -1.69 0.08
CA VAL A 155 -7.06 -0.25 0.24
C VAL A 155 -7.01 0.14 1.71
N ILE A 156 -6.00 0.94 2.07
CA ILE A 156 -5.91 1.54 3.41
C ILE A 156 -6.40 2.98 3.31
N CYS A 157 -7.40 3.29 4.14
CA CYS A 157 -8.03 4.62 4.24
C CYS A 157 -7.80 5.22 5.63
N GLY A 158 -7.82 6.54 5.71
CA GLY A 158 -7.86 7.29 6.95
C GLY A 158 -9.23 7.96 7.15
N ASP A 159 -9.46 8.53 8.34
CA ASP A 159 -10.68 9.25 8.68
C ASP A 159 -10.94 10.46 7.76
N GLY A 160 -9.94 11.30 7.53
CA GLY A 160 -10.02 12.40 6.58
C GLY A 160 -10.32 11.95 5.15
N ASP A 161 -9.71 10.84 4.74
CA ASP A 161 -9.90 10.22 3.43
C ASP A 161 -11.36 9.73 3.25
N LEU A 162 -11.90 9.06 4.26
CA LEU A 162 -13.30 8.60 4.26
C LEU A 162 -14.32 9.72 4.48
N SER A 163 -13.91 10.89 4.93
CA SER A 163 -14.79 12.07 5.07
C SER A 163 -15.04 12.79 3.75
N GLU A 164 -14.30 12.48 2.70
CA GLU A 164 -14.48 13.09 1.38
C GLU A 164 -15.76 12.60 0.70
N GLY A 165 -16.45 13.50 0.00
CA GLY A 165 -17.70 13.18 -0.72
C GLY A 165 -17.53 12.04 -1.73
N VAL A 166 -16.39 12.01 -2.46
CA VAL A 166 -16.08 10.95 -3.41
C VAL A 166 -15.96 9.59 -2.74
N SER A 167 -15.47 9.51 -1.49
CA SER A 167 -15.40 8.27 -0.73
C SER A 167 -16.77 7.71 -0.39
N HIS A 168 -17.71 8.58 0.00
CA HIS A 168 -19.09 8.18 0.26
C HIS A 168 -19.80 7.65 -0.99
N GLU A 169 -19.62 8.32 -2.11
CA GLU A 169 -20.21 7.88 -3.37
C GLU A 169 -19.56 6.58 -3.88
N ALA A 170 -18.25 6.46 -3.79
CA ALA A 170 -17.54 5.25 -4.15
C ALA A 170 -17.94 4.06 -3.26
N ALA A 171 -18.09 4.26 -1.94
CA ALA A 171 -18.56 3.24 -1.01
C ALA A 171 -19.99 2.78 -1.33
N SER A 172 -20.88 3.73 -1.64
CA SER A 172 -22.26 3.45 -2.06
C SER A 172 -22.28 2.62 -3.35
N LEU A 173 -21.46 2.98 -4.33
CA LEU A 173 -21.29 2.22 -5.57
C LEU A 173 -20.78 0.81 -5.30
N ALA A 174 -19.72 0.67 -4.48
CA ALA A 174 -19.15 -0.63 -4.13
C ALA A 174 -20.16 -1.56 -3.47
N GLY A 175 -20.95 -1.03 -2.52
CA GLY A 175 -22.02 -1.76 -1.86
C GLY A 175 -23.16 -2.15 -2.82
N SER A 176 -23.63 -1.21 -3.63
CA SER A 176 -24.64 -1.45 -4.66
C SER A 176 -24.21 -2.52 -5.66
N GLN A 177 -22.94 -2.51 -6.03
CA GLN A 177 -22.35 -3.49 -6.94
C GLN A 177 -21.92 -4.80 -6.26
N GLN A 178 -22.00 -4.92 -4.94
CA GLN A 178 -21.60 -6.10 -4.17
C GLN A 178 -20.15 -6.54 -4.48
N LEU A 179 -19.20 -5.62 -4.42
CA LEU A 179 -17.80 -5.86 -4.76
C LEU A 179 -17.07 -6.61 -3.63
N GLY A 180 -17.26 -7.94 -3.55
CA GLY A 180 -16.64 -8.78 -2.51
C GLY A 180 -15.12 -8.96 -2.63
N ASN A 181 -14.52 -8.54 -3.73
CA ASN A 181 -13.07 -8.52 -3.96
C ASN A 181 -12.40 -7.22 -3.53
N LEU A 182 -13.15 -6.25 -3.00
CA LEU A 182 -12.65 -5.00 -2.42
C LEU A 182 -12.55 -5.14 -0.90
N ILE A 183 -11.35 -4.97 -0.36
CA ILE A 183 -11.08 -5.02 1.07
C ILE A 183 -10.60 -3.64 1.51
N CYS A 184 -11.48 -2.88 2.14
CA CYS A 184 -11.16 -1.58 2.73
C CYS A 184 -10.78 -1.76 4.19
N ILE A 185 -9.65 -1.19 4.56
CA ILE A 185 -9.09 -1.21 5.91
C ILE A 185 -9.01 0.22 6.42
N TYR A 186 -9.62 0.43 7.57
CA TYR A 186 -9.70 1.72 8.25
C TYR A 186 -9.20 1.62 9.70
#